data_732bad57541d01a9a554b95f8985bcfa
#
_entry.id   732bad57541d01a9a554b95f8985bcfa
#
_cell.length_a   1.000
_cell.length_b   1.000
_cell.length_c   1.000
_cell.angle_alpha   90.00
_cell.angle_beta   90.00
_cell.angle_gamma   90.00
#
_symmetry.space_group_name_H-M   'P 1'
#
loop_
_entity.id
_entity.type
_entity.pdbx_description
1 polymer ?
#
loop_
_entity_poly.entity_id
_entity_poly.type
_entity_poly.pdbx_seq_one_letter_code
_entity_poly.pdbx_strand_id
1 'polypeptide(L)'
;TREHLDICRLLSIRHGIVVLNKCDKVDAEWLALQEEEVRKFVRGTFLQDAPIARVSAVTGEGLLDLVAALDRIAGVAAGKDSSLFFRLPVDRSFSMKGFGTVVTGTLVGGTVRVGEEVQVLPGGPVARVRGLQVHGGPAESSTAGTRTAVNLQGVEKESTPRGSVLCRPGTLAPTHAAEVFLEYLPLAPRPLKNRGQVSFHAFTASTLARVLLYGTAEIPPGGSGYARLLLAEEMVLLGGDRFILRGFSPLENFGYTVGGGHLLHPSPPSRKGAGKAV
;
A
#
# COMPACT_ATOMS: atom_id res chain seq x y z
N THR A 1 -17.36 -0.35 -0.94
CA THR A 1 -17.02 -0.06 0.47
C THR A 1 -16.48 -1.30 1.17
N ARG A 2 -17.13 -2.49 1.05
CA ARG A 2 -16.66 -3.74 1.70
C ARG A 2 -15.24 -4.12 1.31
N GLU A 3 -14.94 -4.19 0.00
CA GLU A 3 -13.58 -4.48 -0.50
C GLU A 3 -12.55 -3.50 0.08
N HIS A 4 -12.87 -2.21 0.17
CA HIS A 4 -11.94 -1.21 0.73
C HIS A 4 -11.67 -1.43 2.21
N LEU A 5 -12.66 -1.84 3.00
CA LEU A 5 -12.47 -2.16 4.42
C LEU A 5 -11.54 -3.36 4.60
N ASP A 6 -11.71 -4.42 3.79
CA ASP A 6 -10.83 -5.59 3.82
C ASP A 6 -9.40 -5.24 3.36
N ILE A 7 -9.25 -4.40 2.33
CA ILE A 7 -7.93 -3.88 1.91
C ILE A 7 -7.28 -3.13 3.08
N CYS A 8 -7.99 -2.23 3.75
CA CYS A 8 -7.46 -1.50 4.91
C CYS A 8 -7.04 -2.46 6.05
N ARG A 9 -7.83 -3.52 6.31
CA ARG A 9 -7.49 -4.56 7.28
C ARG A 9 -6.22 -5.32 6.89
N LEU A 10 -6.13 -5.79 5.65
CA LEU A 10 -4.96 -6.51 5.13
C LEU A 10 -3.70 -5.63 5.15
N LEU A 11 -3.84 -4.33 4.91
CA LEU A 11 -2.76 -3.35 5.02
C LEU A 11 -2.46 -2.94 6.47
N SER A 12 -3.15 -3.54 7.47
CA SER A 12 -2.98 -3.27 8.90
C SER A 12 -3.21 -1.81 9.30
N ILE A 13 -4.19 -1.16 8.68
CA ILE A 13 -4.69 0.13 9.16
C ILE A 13 -5.33 -0.09 10.53
N ARG A 14 -4.93 0.73 11.53
CA ARG A 14 -5.35 0.56 12.92
C ARG A 14 -6.34 1.61 13.40
N HIS A 15 -6.34 2.77 12.76
CA HIS A 15 -7.15 3.91 13.16
C HIS A 15 -7.92 4.45 11.97
N GLY A 16 -9.13 4.93 12.21
CA GLY A 16 -9.96 5.52 11.17
C GLY A 16 -11.18 6.22 11.75
N ILE A 17 -11.86 6.96 10.91
CA ILE A 17 -13.13 7.62 11.18
C ILE A 17 -14.13 7.14 10.13
N VAL A 18 -15.33 6.83 10.56
CA VAL A 18 -16.45 6.61 9.65
C VAL A 18 -17.13 7.95 9.39
N VAL A 19 -17.28 8.32 8.13
CA VAL A 19 -17.92 9.59 7.74
C VAL A 19 -19.18 9.31 6.97
N LEU A 20 -20.33 9.72 7.51
CA LEU A 20 -21.63 9.73 6.83
C LEU A 20 -21.80 11.10 6.18
N ASN A 21 -21.42 11.18 4.89
CA ASN A 21 -21.51 12.43 4.14
C ASN A 21 -22.90 12.60 3.50
N LYS A 22 -23.22 13.84 3.12
CA LYS A 22 -24.50 14.26 2.52
C LYS A 22 -25.68 14.15 3.50
N CYS A 23 -25.46 14.40 4.79
CA CYS A 23 -26.51 14.37 5.81
C CYS A 23 -27.64 15.38 5.53
N ASP A 24 -27.37 16.44 4.74
CA ASP A 24 -28.35 17.42 4.25
C ASP A 24 -29.40 16.84 3.27
N LYS A 25 -29.20 15.61 2.77
CA LYS A 25 -30.09 14.99 1.78
C LYS A 25 -31.15 14.06 2.40
N VAL A 26 -31.07 13.80 3.68
CA VAL A 26 -31.93 12.83 4.38
C VAL A 26 -32.40 13.41 5.71
N ASP A 27 -33.53 12.89 6.21
CA ASP A 27 -34.00 13.24 7.53
C ASP A 27 -33.21 12.57 8.66
N ALA A 28 -33.47 13.01 9.90
CA ALA A 28 -32.73 12.52 11.06
C ALA A 28 -32.98 11.04 11.37
N GLU A 29 -34.19 10.54 11.08
CA GLU A 29 -34.58 9.15 11.31
C GLU A 29 -33.83 8.21 10.36
N TRP A 30 -33.78 8.55 9.07
CA TRP A 30 -33.03 7.81 8.07
C TRP A 30 -31.51 7.82 8.36
N LEU A 31 -30.98 8.97 8.79
CA LEU A 31 -29.57 9.09 9.14
C LEU A 31 -29.19 8.21 10.35
N ALA A 32 -30.08 8.13 11.35
CA ALA A 32 -29.87 7.25 12.51
C ALA A 32 -29.89 5.77 12.11
N LEU A 33 -30.81 5.37 11.21
CA LEU A 33 -30.85 4.01 10.68
C LEU A 33 -29.57 3.65 9.92
N GLN A 34 -29.08 4.55 9.07
CA GLN A 34 -27.83 4.34 8.33
C GLN A 34 -26.61 4.23 9.27
N GLU A 35 -26.56 5.01 10.34
CA GLU A 35 -25.52 4.89 11.35
C GLU A 35 -25.55 3.51 12.04
N GLU A 36 -26.73 3.02 12.41
CA GLU A 36 -26.87 1.68 13.00
C GLU A 36 -26.39 0.58 12.05
N GLU A 37 -26.76 0.66 10.77
CA GLU A 37 -26.32 -0.29 9.75
C GLU A 37 -24.80 -0.27 9.57
N VAL A 38 -24.19 0.91 9.57
CA VAL A 38 -22.73 1.04 9.50
C VAL A 38 -22.07 0.49 10.74
N ARG A 39 -22.60 0.73 11.95
CA ARG A 39 -22.08 0.14 13.20
C ARG A 39 -22.12 -1.38 13.17
N LYS A 40 -23.21 -1.97 12.65
CA LYS A 40 -23.31 -3.42 12.44
C LYS A 40 -22.24 -3.90 11.46
N PHE A 41 -22.03 -3.17 10.38
CA PHE A 41 -21.09 -3.52 9.31
C PHE A 41 -19.62 -3.47 9.75
N VAL A 42 -19.22 -2.51 10.59
CA VAL A 42 -17.83 -2.37 11.05
C VAL A 42 -17.50 -3.22 12.29
N ARG A 43 -18.49 -3.93 12.87
CA ARG A 43 -18.30 -4.80 14.04
C ARG A 43 -17.24 -5.87 13.77
N GLY A 44 -16.34 -6.07 14.72
CA GLY A 44 -15.22 -7.00 14.59
C GLY A 44 -14.08 -6.53 13.68
N THR A 45 -14.14 -5.28 13.21
CA THR A 45 -13.06 -4.65 12.44
C THR A 45 -12.31 -3.59 13.28
N PHE A 46 -11.22 -3.03 12.75
CA PHE A 46 -10.48 -1.93 13.39
C PHE A 46 -11.30 -0.63 13.50
N LEU A 47 -12.46 -0.55 12.83
CA LEU A 47 -13.40 0.58 12.92
C LEU A 47 -14.55 0.34 13.91
N GLN A 48 -14.59 -0.76 14.64
CA GLN A 48 -15.67 -1.10 15.56
C GLN A 48 -15.98 0.04 16.54
N ASP A 49 -14.92 0.59 17.16
CA ASP A 49 -15.01 1.66 18.15
C ASP A 49 -14.63 3.03 17.56
N ALA A 50 -14.57 3.13 16.23
CA ALA A 50 -14.23 4.36 15.55
C ALA A 50 -15.36 5.41 15.70
N PRO A 51 -15.02 6.70 15.81
CA PRO A 51 -16.00 7.76 15.78
C PRO A 51 -16.73 7.77 14.44
N ILE A 52 -18.05 8.04 14.49
CA ILE A 52 -18.86 8.28 13.30
C ILE A 52 -19.16 9.76 13.23
N ALA A 53 -18.73 10.43 12.17
CA ALA A 53 -19.00 11.83 11.89
C ALA A 53 -20.12 11.95 10.85
N ARG A 54 -21.20 12.67 11.18
CA ARG A 54 -22.26 13.06 10.25
C ARG A 54 -21.88 14.41 9.65
N VAL A 55 -21.74 14.48 8.33
CA VAL A 55 -21.27 15.71 7.68
C VAL A 55 -22.06 16.03 6.42
N SER A 56 -22.09 17.29 6.06
CA SER A 56 -22.42 17.76 4.73
C SER A 56 -21.30 18.64 4.21
N ALA A 57 -20.62 18.20 3.17
CA ALA A 57 -19.59 19.01 2.51
C ALA A 57 -20.17 20.25 1.78
N VAL A 58 -21.51 20.28 1.55
CA VAL A 58 -22.20 21.38 0.88
C VAL A 58 -22.58 22.48 1.89
N THR A 59 -23.18 22.08 3.02
CA THR A 59 -23.66 23.04 4.05
C THR A 59 -22.57 23.38 5.09
N GLY A 60 -21.52 22.56 5.20
CA GLY A 60 -20.50 22.67 6.24
C GLY A 60 -20.89 22.01 7.58
N GLU A 61 -22.09 21.45 7.69
CA GLU A 61 -22.55 20.76 8.90
C GLU A 61 -21.59 19.61 9.28
N GLY A 62 -21.26 19.51 10.58
CA GLY A 62 -20.42 18.44 11.16
C GLY A 62 -18.94 18.50 10.78
N LEU A 63 -18.46 19.46 9.97
CA LEU A 63 -17.05 19.54 9.56
C LEU A 63 -16.12 19.84 10.72
N LEU A 64 -16.53 20.67 11.69
CA LEU A 64 -15.69 20.96 12.87
C LEU A 64 -15.49 19.72 13.75
N ASP A 65 -16.52 18.92 13.94
CA ASP A 65 -16.46 17.66 14.69
C ASP A 65 -15.57 16.63 13.97
N LEU A 66 -15.64 16.58 12.64
CA LEU A 66 -14.77 15.75 11.84
C LEU A 66 -13.29 16.17 11.99
N VAL A 67 -12.99 17.48 11.93
CA VAL A 67 -11.63 17.99 12.13
C VAL A 67 -11.12 17.64 13.53
N ALA A 68 -11.92 17.85 14.58
CA ALA A 68 -11.55 17.49 15.94
C ALA A 68 -11.32 15.97 16.12
N ALA A 69 -12.06 15.13 15.40
CA ALA A 69 -11.86 13.68 15.39
C ALA A 69 -10.56 13.30 14.65
N LEU A 70 -10.23 13.97 13.54
CA LEU A 70 -8.98 13.79 12.79
C LEU A 70 -7.77 14.18 13.66
N ASP A 71 -7.82 15.30 14.35
CA ASP A 71 -6.74 15.76 15.25
C ASP A 71 -6.46 14.76 16.37
N ARG A 72 -7.52 14.19 16.98
CA ARG A 72 -7.36 13.12 17.98
C ARG A 72 -6.66 11.89 17.44
N ILE A 73 -7.05 11.44 16.24
CA ILE A 73 -6.41 10.27 15.60
C ILE A 73 -4.98 10.57 15.18
N ALA A 74 -4.71 11.77 14.66
CA ALA A 74 -3.35 12.18 14.31
C ALA A 74 -2.42 12.19 15.54
N GLY A 75 -2.93 12.55 16.72
CA GLY A 75 -2.17 12.53 17.97
C GLY A 75 -1.78 11.13 18.47
N VAL A 76 -2.51 10.07 18.07
CA VAL A 76 -2.21 8.69 18.49
C VAL A 76 -1.60 7.85 17.36
N ALA A 77 -1.59 8.35 16.13
CA ALA A 77 -1.00 7.66 14.99
C ALA A 77 0.53 7.65 15.11
N ALA A 78 1.13 6.46 15.10
CA ALA A 78 2.58 6.35 15.09
C ALA A 78 3.16 6.93 13.79
N GLY A 79 4.15 7.80 13.90
CA GLY A 79 4.91 8.29 12.76
C GLY A 79 5.62 7.16 12.02
N LYS A 80 5.92 7.38 10.75
CA LYS A 80 6.78 6.47 9.99
C LYS A 80 8.23 6.62 10.42
N ASP A 81 8.97 5.51 10.40
CA ASP A 81 10.36 5.50 10.86
C ASP A 81 11.28 6.15 9.82
N SER A 82 11.84 7.30 10.17
CA SER A 82 12.81 8.05 9.36
C SER A 82 14.25 7.51 9.47
N SER A 83 14.52 6.58 10.40
CA SER A 83 15.84 5.94 10.55
C SER A 83 16.07 4.77 9.59
N LEU A 84 15.01 4.27 8.96
CA LEU A 84 15.07 3.22 7.97
C LEU A 84 15.72 3.69 6.66
N PHE A 85 15.98 2.75 5.76
CA PHE A 85 16.47 3.06 4.41
C PHE A 85 15.49 3.98 3.67
N PHE A 86 16.03 5.00 2.99
CA PHE A 86 15.24 5.84 2.10
C PHE A 86 14.57 4.97 1.03
N ARG A 87 13.24 5.05 0.96
CA ARG A 87 12.44 4.34 -0.04
C ARG A 87 11.20 5.14 -0.40
N LEU A 88 11.08 5.49 -1.69
CA LEU A 88 9.92 6.18 -2.25
C LEU A 88 9.36 5.37 -3.42
N PRO A 89 8.24 4.64 -3.25
CA PRO A 89 7.50 4.05 -4.36
C PRO A 89 6.89 5.14 -5.24
N VAL A 90 7.19 5.10 -6.54
CA VAL A 90 6.73 6.10 -7.52
C VAL A 90 5.29 5.81 -7.91
N ASP A 91 4.40 6.79 -7.71
CA ASP A 91 3.00 6.70 -8.14
C ASP A 91 2.73 7.44 -9.45
N ARG A 92 3.48 8.49 -9.76
CA ARG A 92 3.40 9.24 -11.00
C ARG A 92 4.78 9.71 -11.43
N SER A 93 4.98 9.78 -12.75
CA SER A 93 6.15 10.37 -13.39
C SER A 93 5.69 11.29 -14.52
N PHE A 94 6.26 12.47 -14.61
CA PHE A 94 5.94 13.45 -15.64
C PHE A 94 7.15 14.33 -15.95
N SER A 95 7.22 14.81 -17.20
CA SER A 95 8.24 15.75 -17.61
C SER A 95 7.71 17.17 -17.44
N MET A 96 8.51 18.04 -16.83
CA MET A 96 8.22 19.46 -16.70
C MET A 96 9.19 20.28 -17.55
N LYS A 97 8.66 21.15 -18.42
CA LYS A 97 9.47 22.02 -19.28
C LYS A 97 10.46 22.86 -18.44
N GLY A 98 11.75 22.74 -18.73
CA GLY A 98 12.83 23.43 -18.00
C GLY A 98 13.28 22.75 -16.69
N PHE A 99 12.53 21.79 -16.15
CA PHE A 99 12.85 21.09 -14.90
C PHE A 99 13.28 19.64 -15.10
N GLY A 100 12.94 19.01 -16.23
CA GLY A 100 13.21 17.60 -16.48
C GLY A 100 12.15 16.68 -15.90
N THR A 101 12.55 15.48 -15.50
CA THR A 101 11.63 14.47 -14.96
C THR A 101 11.37 14.68 -13.48
N VAL A 102 10.10 14.73 -13.14
CA VAL A 102 9.61 14.78 -11.76
C VAL A 102 8.81 13.53 -11.47
N VAL A 103 9.15 12.84 -10.40
CA VAL A 103 8.39 11.71 -9.88
C VAL A 103 7.70 12.08 -8.57
N THR A 104 6.52 11.52 -8.33
CA THR A 104 5.81 11.68 -7.05
C THR A 104 5.60 10.33 -6.38
N GLY A 105 5.56 10.36 -5.06
CA GLY A 105 5.29 9.19 -4.20
C GLY A 105 5.21 9.60 -2.75
N THR A 106 4.92 8.63 -1.89
CA THR A 106 5.02 8.82 -0.44
C THR A 106 6.24 8.08 0.07
N LEU A 107 7.11 8.75 0.83
CA LEU A 107 8.24 8.09 1.47
C LEU A 107 7.71 7.05 2.47
N VAL A 108 8.09 5.81 2.29
CA VAL A 108 7.70 4.72 3.21
C VAL A 108 8.74 4.45 4.28
N GLY A 109 9.96 4.94 4.10
CA GLY A 109 11.06 4.88 5.06
C GLY A 109 12.14 5.91 4.76
N GLY A 110 12.93 6.28 5.76
CA GLY A 110 14.12 7.11 5.64
C GLY A 110 13.87 8.59 5.37
N THR A 111 14.91 9.23 4.87
CA THR A 111 14.94 10.67 4.53
C THR A 111 15.71 10.85 3.23
N VAL A 112 15.31 11.82 2.41
CA VAL A 112 16.00 12.25 1.19
C VAL A 112 16.24 13.76 1.22
N ARG A 113 17.38 14.21 0.65
CA ARG A 113 17.75 15.63 0.57
C ARG A 113 18.06 16.05 -0.85
N VAL A 114 17.90 17.33 -1.13
CA VAL A 114 18.38 17.94 -2.38
C VAL A 114 19.89 17.71 -2.51
N GLY A 115 20.34 17.36 -3.70
CA GLY A 115 21.74 17.06 -4.02
C GLY A 115 22.16 15.61 -3.77
N GLU A 116 21.39 14.79 -3.06
CA GLU A 116 21.70 13.36 -2.88
C GLU A 116 21.55 12.57 -4.18
N GLU A 117 22.31 11.48 -4.29
CA GLU A 117 22.15 10.50 -5.36
C GLU A 117 21.08 9.48 -4.97
N VAL A 118 20.22 9.16 -5.92
CA VAL A 118 19.17 8.14 -5.80
C VAL A 118 19.22 7.21 -7.00
N GLN A 119 18.85 5.96 -6.78
CA GLN A 119 18.72 4.93 -7.82
C GLN A 119 17.25 4.66 -8.07
N VAL A 120 16.89 4.51 -9.33
CA VAL A 120 15.56 4.07 -9.78
C VAL A 120 15.60 2.54 -9.92
N LEU A 121 14.78 1.81 -9.19
CA LEU A 121 14.69 0.35 -9.28
C LEU A 121 13.28 -0.09 -9.71
N PRO A 122 13.16 -1.24 -10.40
CA PRO A 122 14.21 -2.05 -10.98
C PRO A 122 14.82 -1.42 -12.23
N GLY A 123 16.10 -1.75 -12.51
CA GLY A 123 16.76 -1.53 -13.80
C GLY A 123 16.98 -0.09 -14.25
N GLY A 124 16.57 0.91 -13.47
CA GLY A 124 16.71 2.31 -13.84
C GLY A 124 18.05 2.94 -13.43
N PRO A 125 18.29 4.20 -13.84
CA PRO A 125 19.54 4.90 -13.65
C PRO A 125 19.75 5.37 -12.20
N VAL A 126 21.00 5.71 -11.88
CA VAL A 126 21.33 6.58 -10.74
C VAL A 126 21.18 8.02 -11.19
N ALA A 127 20.56 8.85 -10.37
CA ALA A 127 20.28 10.24 -10.66
C ALA A 127 20.50 11.11 -9.44
N ARG A 128 20.80 12.40 -9.66
CA ARG A 128 20.87 13.38 -8.58
C ARG A 128 19.52 14.04 -8.34
N VAL A 129 19.14 14.19 -7.09
CA VAL A 129 17.96 14.97 -6.68
C VAL A 129 18.25 16.45 -6.88
N ARG A 130 17.61 17.05 -7.88
CA ARG A 130 17.76 18.47 -8.23
C ARG A 130 16.90 19.37 -7.34
N GLY A 131 15.77 18.85 -6.85
CA GLY A 131 14.85 19.57 -5.98
C GLY A 131 13.77 18.67 -5.42
N LEU A 132 13.17 19.10 -4.33
CA LEU A 132 12.07 18.44 -3.65
C LEU A 132 10.90 19.41 -3.48
N GLN A 133 9.68 18.87 -3.52
CA GLN A 133 8.47 19.60 -3.10
C GLN A 133 7.65 18.75 -2.15
N VAL A 134 7.22 19.40 -1.09
CA VAL A 134 6.37 18.83 -0.04
C VAL A 134 5.22 19.79 0.22
N HIS A 135 4.00 19.29 0.28
CA HIS A 135 2.78 20.08 0.50
C HIS A 135 2.63 21.26 -0.50
N GLY A 136 3.09 21.06 -1.74
CA GLY A 136 2.99 22.08 -2.79
C GLY A 136 4.08 23.16 -2.77
N GLY A 137 5.00 23.14 -1.79
CA GLY A 137 6.12 24.06 -1.67
C GLY A 137 7.49 23.38 -1.83
N PRO A 138 8.56 24.15 -2.17
CA PRO A 138 9.92 23.65 -2.22
C PRO A 138 10.40 23.22 -0.81
N ALA A 139 11.24 22.19 -0.76
CA ALA A 139 11.82 21.67 0.48
C ALA A 139 13.27 21.23 0.24
N GLU A 140 14.14 21.39 1.25
CA GLU A 140 15.52 20.90 1.21
C GLU A 140 15.62 19.40 1.56
N SER A 141 14.64 18.87 2.30
CA SER A 141 14.56 17.46 2.66
C SER A 141 13.12 16.99 2.80
N SER A 142 12.94 15.68 2.71
CA SER A 142 11.66 15.02 3.00
C SER A 142 11.88 13.74 3.78
N THR A 143 10.94 13.40 4.67
CA THR A 143 11.02 12.27 5.60
C THR A 143 9.90 11.27 5.38
N ALA A 144 10.07 10.07 5.95
CA ALA A 144 9.08 9.01 5.92
C ALA A 144 7.68 9.49 6.37
N GLY A 145 6.65 9.02 5.67
CA GLY A 145 5.25 9.43 5.86
C GLY A 145 4.82 10.61 4.98
N THR A 146 5.76 11.31 4.33
CA THR A 146 5.47 12.53 3.57
C THR A 146 5.30 12.23 2.08
N ARG A 147 4.24 12.79 1.48
CA ARG A 147 4.07 12.80 0.03
C ARG A 147 5.01 13.82 -0.59
N THR A 148 5.85 13.37 -1.51
CA THR A 148 6.96 14.15 -2.03
C THR A 148 7.00 14.10 -3.56
N ALA A 149 7.28 15.23 -4.19
CA ALA A 149 7.72 15.30 -5.57
C ALA A 149 9.24 15.44 -5.60
N VAL A 150 9.89 14.60 -6.39
CA VAL A 150 11.36 14.54 -6.55
C VAL A 150 11.71 14.87 -7.99
N ASN A 151 12.46 15.94 -8.19
CA ASN A 151 13.01 16.30 -9.48
C ASN A 151 14.35 15.58 -9.67
N LEU A 152 14.45 14.77 -10.72
CA LEU A 152 15.61 13.94 -11.05
C LEU A 152 16.41 14.56 -12.21
N GLN A 153 17.69 14.76 -12.00
CA GLN A 153 18.59 15.33 -13.01
C GLN A 153 18.96 14.27 -14.06
N GLY A 154 18.76 14.60 -15.34
CA GLY A 154 19.26 13.78 -16.45
C GLY A 154 18.57 12.42 -16.63
N VAL A 155 17.35 12.28 -16.13
CA VAL A 155 16.55 11.03 -16.23
C VAL A 155 15.39 11.25 -17.19
N GLU A 156 15.19 10.32 -18.11
CA GLU A 156 14.02 10.28 -18.98
C GLU A 156 12.81 9.74 -18.20
N LYS A 157 11.62 10.26 -18.52
CA LYS A 157 10.35 9.86 -17.86
C LYS A 157 10.10 8.35 -17.97
N GLU A 158 10.45 7.77 -19.11
CA GLU A 158 10.28 6.34 -19.43
C GLU A 158 11.09 5.43 -18.51
N SER A 159 12.18 5.96 -17.93
CA SER A 159 13.02 5.23 -16.96
C SER A 159 12.46 5.25 -15.53
N THR A 160 11.36 5.97 -15.28
CA THR A 160 10.73 6.10 -13.97
C THR A 160 9.24 5.76 -14.01
N PRO A 161 8.83 4.59 -14.52
CA PRO A 161 7.42 4.24 -14.60
C PRO A 161 6.79 4.14 -13.22
N ARG A 162 5.45 4.21 -13.16
CA ARG A 162 4.71 3.87 -11.96
C ARG A 162 5.10 2.48 -11.48
N GLY A 163 5.32 2.31 -10.18
CA GLY A 163 5.77 1.06 -9.58
C GLY A 163 7.28 0.98 -9.37
N SER A 164 8.07 1.87 -9.99
CA SER A 164 9.48 2.04 -9.64
C SER A 164 9.63 2.50 -8.20
N VAL A 165 10.81 2.30 -7.65
CA VAL A 165 11.18 2.72 -6.29
C VAL A 165 12.45 3.55 -6.35
N LEU A 166 12.43 4.76 -5.76
CA LEU A 166 13.66 5.50 -5.49
C LEU A 166 14.25 5.03 -4.15
N CYS A 167 15.55 4.76 -4.17
CA CYS A 167 16.32 4.41 -2.97
C CYS A 167 17.74 4.99 -3.10
N ARG A 168 18.54 4.90 -2.04
CA ARG A 168 19.98 5.18 -2.17
C ARG A 168 20.65 4.08 -2.99
N PRO A 169 21.66 4.40 -3.83
CA PRO A 169 22.37 3.41 -4.62
C PRO A 169 22.93 2.28 -3.74
N GLY A 170 22.72 1.04 -4.18
CA GLY A 170 23.26 -0.15 -3.50
C GLY A 170 22.55 -0.57 -2.20
N THR A 171 21.47 0.14 -1.78
CA THR A 171 20.78 -0.20 -0.52
C THR A 171 19.69 -1.22 -0.68
N LEU A 172 19.06 -1.30 -1.85
CA LEU A 172 17.95 -2.22 -2.13
C LEU A 172 18.26 -2.99 -3.41
N ALA A 173 17.68 -4.19 -3.52
CA ALA A 173 17.76 -5.02 -4.72
C ALA A 173 16.37 -5.48 -5.14
N PRO A 174 16.07 -5.53 -6.46
CA PRO A 174 14.86 -6.13 -6.98
C PRO A 174 14.86 -7.64 -6.82
N THR A 175 13.67 -8.24 -6.82
CA THR A 175 13.49 -9.68 -6.67
C THR A 175 12.32 -10.19 -7.52
N HIS A 176 12.45 -11.44 -7.98
CA HIS A 176 11.38 -12.22 -8.62
C HIS A 176 10.66 -13.17 -7.65
N ALA A 177 11.05 -13.22 -6.38
CA ALA A 177 10.45 -14.15 -5.43
C ALA A 177 10.37 -13.56 -4.03
N ALA A 178 9.32 -13.90 -3.28
CA ALA A 178 9.16 -13.50 -1.91
C ALA A 178 8.53 -14.62 -1.08
N GLU A 179 8.97 -14.79 0.17
CA GLU A 179 8.26 -15.58 1.16
C GLU A 179 7.33 -14.71 1.94
N VAL A 180 6.10 -15.20 2.13
CA VAL A 180 5.00 -14.43 2.71
C VAL A 180 4.18 -15.24 3.70
N PHE A 181 3.59 -14.54 4.67
CA PHE A 181 2.40 -15.00 5.34
C PHE A 181 1.18 -14.41 4.62
N LEU A 182 0.23 -15.28 4.25
CA LEU A 182 -0.92 -14.96 3.43
C LEU A 182 -2.21 -15.22 4.20
N GLU A 183 -3.10 -14.24 4.18
CA GLU A 183 -4.49 -14.32 4.65
C GLU A 183 -5.42 -14.35 3.42
N TYR A 184 -6.28 -15.36 3.35
CA TYR A 184 -7.23 -15.51 2.25
C TYR A 184 -8.62 -15.11 2.73
N LEU A 185 -9.30 -14.22 2.00
CA LEU A 185 -10.56 -13.64 2.46
C LEU A 185 -11.70 -14.67 2.48
N PRO A 186 -12.62 -14.58 3.46
CA PRO A 186 -13.78 -15.48 3.55
C PRO A 186 -14.71 -15.43 2.34
N LEU A 187 -14.77 -14.28 1.66
CA LEU A 187 -15.61 -14.07 0.47
C LEU A 187 -14.99 -14.59 -0.83
N ALA A 188 -13.79 -15.15 -0.77
CA ALA A 188 -13.18 -15.76 -1.93
C ALA A 188 -14.04 -16.96 -2.42
N PRO A 189 -14.29 -17.10 -3.74
CA PRO A 189 -15.30 -18.03 -4.25
C PRO A 189 -14.84 -19.50 -4.23
N ARG A 190 -13.56 -19.75 -4.07
CA ARG A 190 -12.93 -21.07 -4.10
C ARG A 190 -11.60 -21.07 -3.36
N PRO A 191 -11.10 -22.22 -2.89
CA PRO A 191 -9.79 -22.31 -2.25
C PRO A 191 -8.66 -21.82 -3.17
N LEU A 192 -7.64 -21.20 -2.57
CA LEU A 192 -6.39 -20.86 -3.24
C LEU A 192 -5.53 -22.12 -3.34
N LYS A 193 -5.44 -22.68 -4.52
CA LYS A 193 -4.66 -23.90 -4.77
C LYS A 193 -3.18 -23.62 -4.91
N ASN A 194 -2.34 -24.58 -4.51
CA ASN A 194 -0.92 -24.57 -4.78
C ASN A 194 -0.66 -24.43 -6.29
N ARG A 195 0.30 -23.59 -6.66
CA ARG A 195 0.63 -23.15 -8.03
C ARG A 195 -0.45 -22.28 -8.69
N GLY A 196 -1.46 -21.85 -7.94
CA GLY A 196 -2.45 -20.88 -8.41
C GLY A 196 -1.79 -19.56 -8.81
N GLN A 197 -2.41 -18.86 -9.75
CA GLN A 197 -1.97 -17.55 -10.22
C GLN A 197 -2.88 -16.46 -9.64
N VAL A 198 -2.28 -15.36 -9.24
CA VAL A 198 -2.96 -14.17 -8.69
C VAL A 198 -2.29 -12.91 -9.19
N SER A 199 -2.98 -11.78 -9.13
CA SER A 199 -2.35 -10.47 -9.28
C SER A 199 -1.85 -10.02 -7.90
N PHE A 200 -0.56 -9.75 -7.79
CA PHE A 200 0.12 -9.29 -6.59
C PHE A 200 0.30 -7.77 -6.64
N HIS A 201 -0.05 -7.08 -5.57
CA HIS A 201 0.03 -5.64 -5.47
C HIS A 201 0.76 -5.24 -4.18
N ALA A 202 1.83 -4.48 -4.30
CA ALA A 202 2.54 -3.88 -3.17
C ALA A 202 2.88 -2.41 -3.48
N PHE A 203 2.52 -1.50 -2.58
CA PHE A 203 2.64 -0.05 -2.79
C PHE A 203 2.01 0.42 -4.10
N THR A 204 2.84 0.87 -5.05
CA THR A 204 2.41 1.41 -6.35
C THR A 204 2.60 0.43 -7.50
N ALA A 205 3.27 -0.71 -7.24
CA ALA A 205 3.59 -1.74 -8.22
C ALA A 205 2.60 -2.90 -8.19
N SER A 206 2.44 -3.56 -9.32
CA SER A 206 1.67 -4.81 -9.44
C SER A 206 2.26 -5.72 -10.49
N THR A 207 2.19 -7.02 -10.26
CA THR A 207 2.63 -8.05 -11.19
C THR A 207 1.82 -9.33 -11.02
N LEU A 208 1.92 -10.26 -11.96
CA LEU A 208 1.40 -11.60 -11.79
C LEU A 208 2.29 -12.39 -10.84
N ALA A 209 1.68 -13.19 -9.97
CA ALA A 209 2.39 -14.05 -9.06
C ALA A 209 1.85 -15.48 -9.10
N ARG A 210 2.75 -16.46 -9.11
CA ARG A 210 2.42 -17.86 -8.85
C ARG A 210 2.64 -18.17 -7.39
N VAL A 211 1.61 -18.72 -6.74
CA VAL A 211 1.62 -19.05 -5.31
C VAL A 211 2.12 -20.46 -5.10
N LEU A 212 3.19 -20.65 -4.35
CA LEU A 212 3.69 -21.95 -3.93
C LEU A 212 3.45 -22.10 -2.41
N LEU A 213 2.43 -22.85 -2.04
CA LEU A 213 2.04 -23.06 -0.66
C LEU A 213 3.02 -23.98 0.07
N TYR A 214 3.26 -23.73 1.36
CA TYR A 214 4.04 -24.57 2.24
C TYR A 214 3.12 -25.44 3.10
N GLY A 215 3.39 -26.74 3.12
CA GLY A 215 2.72 -27.70 4.01
C GLY A 215 1.26 -28.01 3.68
N THR A 216 0.67 -27.41 2.64
CA THR A 216 -0.71 -27.66 2.22
C THR A 216 -0.89 -27.61 0.71
N ALA A 217 -1.90 -28.28 0.20
CA ALA A 217 -2.28 -28.24 -1.22
C ALA A 217 -3.14 -27.03 -1.57
N GLU A 218 -3.85 -26.48 -0.59
CA GLU A 218 -4.73 -25.31 -0.78
C GLU A 218 -4.97 -24.57 0.54
N ILE A 219 -5.40 -23.30 0.45
CA ILE A 219 -5.90 -22.49 1.56
C ILE A 219 -7.39 -22.24 1.30
N PRO A 220 -8.28 -22.67 2.20
CA PRO A 220 -9.73 -22.42 2.07
C PRO A 220 -10.05 -20.93 2.27
N PRO A 221 -11.23 -20.46 1.79
CA PRO A 221 -11.74 -19.16 2.14
C PRO A 221 -11.76 -18.92 3.66
N GLY A 222 -11.25 -17.76 4.11
CA GLY A 222 -11.07 -17.44 5.53
C GLY A 222 -9.82 -18.05 6.18
N GLY A 223 -9.07 -18.88 5.45
CA GLY A 223 -7.84 -19.49 5.94
C GLY A 223 -6.61 -18.60 5.76
N SER A 224 -5.49 -19.08 6.29
CA SER A 224 -4.18 -18.44 6.18
C SER A 224 -3.07 -19.48 6.06
N GLY A 225 -1.90 -19.06 5.62
CA GLY A 225 -0.75 -19.96 5.50
C GLY A 225 0.50 -19.27 4.97
N TYR A 226 1.58 -20.04 4.91
CA TYR A 226 2.86 -19.57 4.35
C TYR A 226 2.98 -19.95 2.89
N ALA A 227 3.56 -19.05 2.11
CA ALA A 227 3.76 -19.29 0.70
C ALA A 227 5.05 -18.63 0.20
N ARG A 228 5.58 -19.16 -0.91
CA ARG A 228 6.50 -18.46 -1.79
C ARG A 228 5.72 -17.94 -2.98
N LEU A 229 5.87 -16.67 -3.25
CA LEU A 229 5.36 -16.03 -4.46
C LEU A 229 6.48 -15.96 -5.50
N LEU A 230 6.22 -16.44 -6.70
CA LEU A 230 7.10 -16.24 -7.87
C LEU A 230 6.47 -15.14 -8.72
N LEU A 231 7.17 -14.01 -8.80
CA LEU A 231 6.73 -12.80 -9.47
C LEU A 231 7.13 -12.84 -10.95
N ALA A 232 6.22 -12.45 -11.84
CA ALA A 232 6.50 -12.37 -13.27
C ALA A 232 7.51 -11.27 -13.61
N GLU A 233 7.43 -10.15 -12.88
CA GLU A 233 8.34 -9.00 -13.02
C GLU A 233 9.07 -8.73 -11.71
N GLU A 234 10.24 -8.13 -11.81
CA GLU A 234 11.01 -7.73 -10.66
C GLU A 234 10.31 -6.65 -9.84
N MET A 235 10.35 -6.78 -8.52
CA MET A 235 9.82 -5.79 -7.59
C MET A 235 10.81 -5.52 -6.46
N VAL A 236 10.80 -4.31 -5.93
CA VAL A 236 11.59 -3.93 -4.75
C VAL A 236 10.72 -4.12 -3.51
N LEU A 237 11.05 -5.14 -2.72
CA LEU A 237 10.30 -5.57 -1.57
C LEU A 237 11.20 -5.71 -0.34
N LEU A 238 10.64 -5.49 0.85
CA LEU A 238 11.33 -5.70 2.14
C LEU A 238 10.49 -6.56 3.07
N GLY A 239 11.14 -7.20 4.03
CA GLY A 239 10.44 -7.90 5.12
C GLY A 239 9.51 -6.94 5.86
N GLY A 240 8.29 -7.39 6.16
CA GLY A 240 7.26 -6.57 6.78
C GLY A 240 6.37 -5.77 5.80
N ASP A 241 6.74 -5.63 4.53
CA ASP A 241 5.88 -4.97 3.54
C ASP A 241 4.53 -5.69 3.43
N ARG A 242 3.46 -4.90 3.34
CA ARG A 242 2.10 -5.39 3.14
C ARG A 242 1.78 -5.50 1.67
N PHE A 243 0.98 -6.50 1.32
CA PHE A 243 0.54 -6.72 -0.05
C PHE A 243 -0.93 -7.14 -0.10
N ILE A 244 -1.51 -6.97 -1.29
CA ILE A 244 -2.86 -7.39 -1.63
C ILE A 244 -2.78 -8.39 -2.77
N LEU A 245 -3.62 -9.42 -2.71
CA LEU A 245 -3.84 -10.37 -3.80
C LEU A 245 -5.20 -10.12 -4.42
N ARG A 246 -5.23 -10.06 -5.75
CA ARG A 246 -6.47 -9.92 -6.52
C ARG A 246 -6.65 -11.11 -7.46
N GLY A 247 -7.89 -11.56 -7.58
CA GLY A 247 -8.30 -12.55 -8.59
C GLY A 247 -8.49 -11.90 -9.96
N PHE A 248 -8.78 -12.73 -10.97
CA PHE A 248 -8.99 -12.29 -12.36
C PHE A 248 -10.47 -12.05 -12.69
N SER A 249 -11.37 -12.51 -11.84
CA SER A 249 -12.81 -12.29 -11.99
C SER A 249 -13.33 -11.50 -10.80
N PRO A 250 -14.29 -10.59 -11.00
CA PRO A 250 -14.91 -9.87 -9.91
C PRO A 250 -15.69 -10.84 -9.02
N LEU A 251 -15.64 -10.60 -7.71
CA LEU A 251 -16.50 -11.25 -6.75
C LEU A 251 -17.85 -10.52 -6.76
N GLU A 252 -18.96 -11.26 -6.68
CA GLU A 252 -20.28 -10.67 -6.71
C GLU A 252 -20.43 -9.63 -5.57
N ASN A 253 -20.79 -8.39 -5.96
CA ASN A 253 -20.94 -7.24 -5.06
C ASN A 253 -19.72 -6.88 -4.19
N PHE A 254 -18.51 -7.37 -4.52
CA PHE A 254 -17.34 -7.19 -3.65
C PHE A 254 -16.12 -6.60 -4.37
N GLY A 255 -15.78 -7.01 -5.59
CA GLY A 255 -14.59 -6.58 -6.32
C GLY A 255 -13.63 -7.74 -6.63
N TYR A 256 -12.32 -7.46 -6.67
CA TYR A 256 -11.32 -8.44 -7.12
C TYR A 256 -10.39 -8.93 -6.01
N THR A 257 -10.43 -8.32 -4.84
CA THR A 257 -9.53 -8.66 -3.73
C THR A 257 -9.89 -10.01 -3.13
N VAL A 258 -8.95 -10.94 -3.15
CA VAL A 258 -9.11 -12.30 -2.63
C VAL A 258 -8.29 -12.56 -1.37
N GLY A 259 -7.31 -11.72 -1.05
CA GLY A 259 -6.46 -11.88 0.12
C GLY A 259 -5.33 -10.85 0.16
N GLY A 260 -4.39 -11.08 1.03
CA GLY A 260 -3.19 -10.26 1.20
C GLY A 260 -2.34 -10.79 2.34
N GLY A 261 -1.46 -9.97 2.87
CA GLY A 261 -0.59 -10.39 3.97
C GLY A 261 0.64 -9.52 4.11
N HIS A 262 1.72 -10.13 4.59
CA HIS A 262 3.00 -9.44 4.73
C HIS A 262 4.17 -10.32 4.27
N LEU A 263 5.22 -9.64 3.83
CA LEU A 263 6.45 -10.30 3.43
C LEU A 263 7.25 -10.75 4.66
N LEU A 264 7.80 -11.95 4.56
CA LEU A 264 8.73 -12.51 5.55
C LEU A 264 10.17 -12.35 5.05
N HIS A 265 10.42 -12.76 3.80
CA HIS A 265 11.74 -12.70 3.18
C HIS A 265 11.63 -12.25 1.71
N PRO A 266 12.26 -11.13 1.32
CA PRO A 266 12.12 -10.57 -0.02
C PRO A 266 12.95 -11.27 -1.11
N SER A 267 13.91 -12.10 -0.74
CA SER A 267 14.80 -12.80 -1.68
C SER A 267 15.15 -14.19 -1.17
N PRO A 268 14.17 -15.09 -1.10
CA PRO A 268 14.40 -16.42 -0.56
C PRO A 268 15.37 -17.21 -1.45
N PRO A 269 16.27 -18.03 -0.86
CA PRO A 269 17.22 -18.85 -1.62
C PRO A 269 16.48 -19.77 -2.58
N SER A 270 17.10 -20.08 -3.72
CA SER A 270 16.52 -21.04 -4.67
C SER A 270 16.41 -22.41 -4.00
N ARG A 271 15.32 -23.16 -4.23
CA ARG A 271 15.13 -24.51 -3.66
C ARG A 271 16.25 -25.51 -3.99
N LYS A 272 17.04 -25.27 -5.03
CA LYS A 272 18.20 -26.12 -5.39
C LYS A 272 19.35 -26.03 -4.39
N GLY A 273 19.40 -25.00 -3.53
CA GLY A 273 20.45 -24.85 -2.50
C GLY A 273 20.07 -25.38 -1.12
N ALA A 274 18.80 -25.62 -0.84
CA ALA A 274 18.34 -26.07 0.49
C ALA A 274 18.53 -27.56 0.76
N GLY A 275 19.07 -28.33 -0.20
CA GLY A 275 19.28 -29.78 -0.07
C GLY A 275 20.67 -30.20 0.35
N LYS A 276 21.56 -29.29 0.79
CA LYS A 276 22.91 -29.60 1.25
C LYS A 276 23.29 -28.87 2.54
N ALA A 277 22.45 -29.01 3.56
CA ALA A 277 22.82 -28.71 4.94
C ALA A 277 22.27 -29.87 5.79
N VAL A 278 23.02 -30.94 5.84
CA VAL A 278 22.99 -31.96 6.92
C VAL A 278 24.42 -32.05 7.40
#